data_9086cfe6bddbb4bf93460564a39347d0
#
_entry.id   9086cfe6bddbb4bf93460564a39347d0
#
_cell.length_a   1.000
_cell.length_b   1.000
_cell.length_c   1.000
_cell.angle_alpha   90.00
_cell.angle_beta   90.00
_cell.angle_gamma   90.00
#
_symmetry.space_group_name_H-M   'P 1'
#
loop_
_entity.id
_entity.type
_entity.pdbx_description
1 polymer ?
#
loop_
_entity_poly.entity_id
_entity_poly.type
_entity_poly.pdbx_seq_one_letter_code
_entity_poly.pdbx_strand_id
1 'polypeptide(L)'
;KAVYATFGVELYSIHHEANPITAVINAECVAVGGGNTFHLVKELHRQGLMKAISERAMAGMPYMGWSAGSNVAGPTLCTTNDMPIVFPESFDCMNLVPFQINPHYTDFFDPKHGGETRDDRLKEYIMLNPTMYVAGIREATALSLEQGRLTLIGRPNKMKVFRATMANTKEYALEDDIQFLMQ
;
A
#
# COMPACT_ATOMS: atom_id res chain seq x y z
N LYS A 1 13.63 -14.39 -3.39
CA LYS A 1 14.65 -14.99 -2.49
C LYS A 1 16.07 -14.58 -2.90
N ALA A 2 16.50 -14.81 -4.17
CA ALA A 2 17.88 -14.54 -4.61
C ALA A 2 18.35 -13.11 -4.33
N VAL A 3 17.53 -12.08 -4.61
CA VAL A 3 17.87 -10.67 -4.36
C VAL A 3 18.06 -10.38 -2.87
N TYR A 4 17.19 -10.89 -1.99
CA TYR A 4 17.32 -10.69 -0.54
C TYR A 4 18.56 -11.38 0.03
N ALA A 5 18.93 -12.53 -0.51
CA ALA A 5 20.16 -13.22 -0.10
C ALA A 5 21.42 -12.40 -0.39
N THR A 6 21.44 -11.55 -1.42
CA THR A 6 22.59 -10.64 -1.67
C THR A 6 22.76 -9.57 -0.59
N PHE A 7 21.73 -9.31 0.20
CA PHE A 7 21.75 -8.42 1.36
C PHE A 7 21.91 -9.16 2.69
N GLY A 8 22.19 -10.47 2.65
CA GLY A 8 22.29 -11.30 3.86
C GLY A 8 20.94 -11.60 4.54
N VAL A 9 19.83 -11.36 3.84
CA VAL A 9 18.48 -11.62 4.37
C VAL A 9 17.97 -12.96 3.88
N GLU A 10 17.62 -13.84 4.81
CA GLU A 10 16.97 -15.11 4.51
C GLU A 10 15.44 -14.92 4.45
N LEU A 11 14.85 -15.24 3.30
CA LEU A 11 13.42 -15.06 3.05
C LEU A 11 12.69 -16.40 3.03
N TYR A 12 11.76 -16.59 3.96
CA TYR A 12 10.86 -17.74 4.02
C TYR A 12 9.52 -17.40 3.38
N SER A 13 8.90 -18.37 2.71
CA SER A 13 7.56 -18.20 2.15
C SER A 13 6.53 -18.65 3.15
N ILE A 14 5.60 -17.78 3.49
CA ILE A 14 4.50 -18.08 4.41
C ILE A 14 3.65 -19.28 3.97
N HIS A 15 3.63 -19.58 2.65
CA HIS A 15 2.89 -20.71 2.08
C HIS A 15 3.47 -22.09 2.45
N HIS A 16 4.70 -22.12 2.96
CA HIS A 16 5.37 -23.37 3.38
C HIS A 16 5.36 -23.56 4.89
N GLU A 17 4.79 -22.61 5.63
CA GLU A 17 4.74 -22.66 7.07
C GLU A 17 3.51 -23.47 7.56
N ALA A 18 3.76 -24.43 8.44
CA ALA A 18 2.68 -25.25 9.02
C ALA A 18 1.68 -24.43 9.84
N ASN A 19 2.16 -23.35 10.47
CA ASN A 19 1.34 -22.38 11.18
C ASN A 19 1.75 -20.95 10.76
N PRO A 20 1.07 -20.36 9.77
CA PRO A 20 1.40 -19.05 9.25
C PRO A 20 1.35 -17.92 10.30
N ILE A 21 0.41 -17.98 11.26
CA ILE A 21 0.32 -16.96 12.32
C ILE A 21 1.55 -17.03 13.24
N THR A 22 1.95 -18.23 13.67
CA THR A 22 3.15 -18.42 14.49
C THR A 22 4.41 -17.94 13.74
N ALA A 23 4.49 -18.20 12.43
CA ALA A 23 5.59 -17.74 11.61
C ALA A 23 5.67 -16.19 11.60
N VAL A 24 4.55 -15.48 11.46
CA VAL A 24 4.50 -14.01 11.54
C VAL A 24 4.87 -13.50 12.94
N ILE A 25 4.38 -14.16 14.00
CA ILE A 25 4.69 -13.77 15.38
C ILE A 25 6.20 -13.82 15.63
N ASN A 26 6.89 -14.82 15.11
CA ASN A 26 8.33 -15.04 15.30
C ASN A 26 9.20 -14.36 14.24
N ALA A 27 8.62 -13.73 13.22
CA ALA A 27 9.37 -13.07 12.17
C ALA A 27 10.09 -11.81 12.67
N GLU A 28 11.29 -11.57 12.18
CA GLU A 28 12.02 -10.30 12.39
C GLU A 28 11.50 -9.19 11.49
N CYS A 29 10.97 -9.54 10.30
CA CYS A 29 10.32 -8.63 9.37
C CYS A 29 9.31 -9.37 8.50
N VAL A 30 8.38 -8.65 7.89
CA VAL A 30 7.44 -9.19 6.92
C VAL A 30 7.52 -8.43 5.61
N ALA A 31 7.60 -9.17 4.48
CA ALA A 31 7.55 -8.63 3.14
C ALA A 31 6.31 -9.14 2.40
N VAL A 32 5.45 -8.23 1.95
CA VAL A 32 4.21 -8.54 1.22
C VAL A 32 4.34 -8.10 -0.23
N GLY A 33 4.30 -9.06 -1.13
CA GLY A 33 4.47 -8.86 -2.57
C GLY A 33 3.24 -8.35 -3.28
N GLY A 34 3.43 -8.12 -4.59
CA GLY A 34 2.36 -7.81 -5.53
C GLY A 34 1.55 -9.03 -5.92
N GLY A 35 0.51 -8.79 -6.69
CA GLY A 35 -0.47 -9.72 -7.18
C GLY A 35 -1.84 -9.05 -7.22
N ASN A 36 -2.92 -9.83 -7.31
CA ASN A 36 -4.26 -9.27 -7.22
C ASN A 36 -4.61 -8.93 -5.76
N THR A 37 -4.91 -7.67 -5.50
CA THR A 37 -5.18 -7.17 -4.13
C THR A 37 -6.41 -7.81 -3.49
N PHE A 38 -7.48 -8.06 -4.26
CA PHE A 38 -8.69 -8.73 -3.73
C PHE A 38 -8.37 -10.15 -3.26
N HIS A 39 -7.56 -10.88 -4.03
CA HIS A 39 -7.14 -12.23 -3.66
C HIS A 39 -6.21 -12.20 -2.43
N LEU A 40 -5.27 -11.26 -2.39
CA LEU A 40 -4.39 -11.08 -1.23
C LEU A 40 -5.18 -10.78 0.04
N VAL A 41 -6.11 -9.82 0.01
CA VAL A 41 -6.96 -9.45 1.15
C VAL A 41 -7.80 -10.64 1.62
N LYS A 42 -8.43 -11.37 0.69
CA LYS A 42 -9.18 -12.58 1.01
C LYS A 42 -8.33 -13.61 1.76
N GLU A 43 -7.12 -13.90 1.26
CA GLU A 43 -6.24 -14.88 1.88
C GLU A 43 -5.70 -14.42 3.24
N LEU A 44 -5.36 -13.14 3.36
CA LEU A 44 -4.90 -12.57 4.63
C LEU A 44 -5.99 -12.64 5.72
N HIS A 45 -7.25 -12.34 5.38
CA HIS A 45 -8.38 -12.50 6.31
C HIS A 45 -8.63 -13.97 6.65
N ARG A 46 -8.78 -14.83 5.63
CA ARG A 46 -9.05 -16.26 5.80
C ARG A 46 -8.05 -16.96 6.72
N GLN A 47 -6.78 -16.53 6.68
CA GLN A 47 -5.70 -17.12 7.48
C GLN A 47 -5.45 -16.38 8.81
N GLY A 48 -6.17 -15.30 9.10
CA GLY A 48 -5.94 -14.46 10.29
C GLY A 48 -4.64 -13.65 10.21
N LEU A 49 -4.00 -13.60 9.05
CA LEU A 49 -2.72 -12.92 8.84
C LEU A 49 -2.85 -11.41 8.80
N MET A 50 -3.99 -10.88 8.34
CA MET A 50 -4.25 -9.44 8.31
C MET A 50 -4.01 -8.81 9.68
N LYS A 51 -4.65 -9.38 10.70
CA LYS A 51 -4.51 -8.94 12.09
C LYS A 51 -3.12 -9.21 12.65
N ALA A 52 -2.58 -10.41 12.46
CA ALA A 52 -1.27 -10.79 13.01
C ALA A 52 -0.13 -9.90 12.49
N ILE A 53 -0.12 -9.59 11.19
CA ILE A 53 0.88 -8.70 10.60
C ILE A 53 0.69 -7.27 11.09
N SER A 54 -0.57 -6.76 11.12
CA SER A 54 -0.87 -5.42 11.60
C SER A 54 -0.40 -5.21 13.05
N GLU A 55 -0.76 -6.09 13.97
CA GLU A 55 -0.37 -6.01 15.38
C GLU A 55 1.16 -6.05 15.55
N ARG A 56 1.85 -6.92 14.82
CA ARG A 56 3.31 -7.02 14.87
C ARG A 56 4.00 -5.79 14.28
N ALA A 57 3.51 -5.26 13.15
CA ALA A 57 4.06 -4.06 12.52
C ALA A 57 3.85 -2.82 13.42
N MET A 58 2.66 -2.66 14.01
CA MET A 58 2.39 -1.58 14.96
C MET A 58 3.22 -1.70 16.25
N ALA A 59 3.63 -2.92 16.62
CA ALA A 59 4.56 -3.17 17.72
C ALA A 59 6.04 -3.00 17.35
N GLY A 60 6.36 -2.56 16.11
CA GLY A 60 7.70 -2.24 15.67
C GLY A 60 8.38 -3.27 14.77
N MET A 61 7.71 -4.36 14.38
CA MET A 61 8.26 -5.26 13.36
C MET A 61 8.29 -4.55 12.00
N PRO A 62 9.43 -4.52 11.30
CA PRO A 62 9.52 -3.92 9.97
C PRO A 62 8.54 -4.58 8.99
N TYR A 63 7.79 -3.75 8.27
CA TYR A 63 6.90 -4.15 7.18
C TYR A 63 7.40 -3.58 5.86
N MET A 64 7.45 -4.40 4.83
CA MET A 64 7.75 -3.99 3.46
C MET A 64 6.64 -4.46 2.53
N GLY A 65 6.01 -3.53 1.82
CA GLY A 65 4.97 -3.83 0.83
C GLY A 65 5.27 -3.22 -0.53
N TRP A 66 4.97 -3.93 -1.61
CA TRP A 66 4.97 -3.35 -2.96
C TRP A 66 3.75 -3.80 -3.76
N SER A 67 3.23 -2.94 -4.64
CA SER A 67 2.00 -3.18 -5.41
C SER A 67 0.81 -3.48 -4.48
N ALA A 68 0.19 -4.66 -4.57
CA ALA A 68 -0.87 -5.09 -3.65
C ALA A 68 -0.44 -5.01 -2.18
N GLY A 69 0.83 -5.35 -1.87
CA GLY A 69 1.41 -5.21 -0.53
C GLY A 69 1.47 -3.76 -0.04
N SER A 70 1.70 -2.77 -0.92
CA SER A 70 1.57 -1.36 -0.56
C SER A 70 0.11 -0.98 -0.29
N ASN A 71 -0.80 -1.46 -1.13
CA ASN A 71 -2.22 -1.15 -1.01
C ASN A 71 -2.79 -1.61 0.35
N VAL A 72 -2.46 -2.84 0.78
CA VAL A 72 -2.96 -3.40 2.05
C VAL A 72 -2.31 -2.79 3.30
N ALA A 73 -1.28 -1.96 3.17
CA ALA A 73 -0.74 -1.17 4.29
C ALA A 73 -1.67 -0.01 4.70
N GLY A 74 -2.54 0.45 3.79
CA GLY A 74 -3.57 1.46 4.07
C GLY A 74 -4.78 0.89 4.82
N PRO A 75 -5.83 1.72 5.03
CA PRO A 75 -7.03 1.32 5.76
C PRO A 75 -7.88 0.27 5.03
N THR A 76 -8.02 0.40 3.70
CA THR A 76 -8.85 -0.49 2.89
C THR A 76 -8.23 -0.76 1.52
N LEU A 77 -8.71 -1.78 0.81
CA LEU A 77 -8.30 -2.06 -0.56
C LEU A 77 -8.98 -1.17 -1.61
N CYS A 78 -9.84 -0.21 -1.22
CA CYS A 78 -10.73 0.55 -2.11
C CYS A 78 -10.01 1.40 -3.17
N THR A 79 -8.72 1.67 -3.02
CA THR A 79 -7.93 2.41 -4.02
C THR A 79 -7.01 1.51 -4.85
N THR A 80 -7.27 0.21 -4.86
CA THR A 80 -6.54 -0.72 -5.74
C THR A 80 -6.85 -0.49 -7.22
N ASN A 81 -5.91 -0.86 -8.08
CA ASN A 81 -6.08 -0.83 -9.53
C ASN A 81 -6.61 -2.17 -10.08
N ASP A 82 -6.71 -3.18 -9.23
CA ASP A 82 -6.98 -4.55 -9.63
C ASP A 82 -8.45 -4.82 -9.91
N MET A 83 -8.70 -5.80 -10.76
CA MET A 83 -10.04 -6.34 -10.99
C MET A 83 -10.46 -7.21 -9.79
N PRO A 84 -11.74 -7.14 -9.36
CA PRO A 84 -12.27 -7.96 -8.27
C PRO A 84 -12.52 -9.41 -8.74
N ILE A 85 -11.45 -10.19 -8.88
CA ILE A 85 -11.52 -11.59 -9.35
C ILE A 85 -12.04 -12.57 -8.31
N VAL A 86 -12.07 -12.16 -7.03
CA VAL A 86 -12.64 -12.90 -5.90
C VAL A 86 -13.33 -11.90 -4.98
N PHE A 87 -14.21 -12.40 -4.12
CA PHE A 87 -14.91 -11.60 -3.12
C PHE A 87 -14.26 -11.85 -1.74
N PRO A 88 -13.53 -10.89 -1.15
CA PRO A 88 -13.05 -10.98 0.21
C PRO A 88 -14.21 -10.75 1.21
N GLU A 89 -14.10 -11.28 2.41
CA GLU A 89 -15.12 -11.11 3.47
C GLU A 89 -15.15 -9.69 4.05
N SER A 90 -14.04 -8.94 3.96
CA SER A 90 -13.94 -7.52 4.29
C SER A 90 -12.99 -6.82 3.32
N PHE A 91 -13.19 -5.52 3.13
CA PHE A 91 -12.28 -4.64 2.40
C PHE A 91 -11.25 -3.98 3.34
N ASP A 92 -11.37 -4.20 4.65
CA ASP A 92 -10.43 -3.69 5.64
C ASP A 92 -9.04 -4.29 5.44
N CYS A 93 -8.03 -3.45 5.56
CA CYS A 93 -6.64 -3.79 5.43
C CYS A 93 -5.88 -3.56 6.75
N MET A 94 -4.54 -3.54 6.70
CA MET A 94 -3.71 -3.51 7.90
C MET A 94 -3.76 -2.19 8.65
N ASN A 95 -4.13 -1.08 8.00
CA ASN A 95 -4.20 0.27 8.56
C ASN A 95 -2.90 0.68 9.29
N LEU A 96 -1.75 0.39 8.69
CA LEU A 96 -0.43 0.79 9.20
C LEU A 96 -0.18 2.29 9.01
N VAL A 97 -0.89 2.89 8.06
CA VAL A 97 -0.93 4.34 7.79
C VAL A 97 -2.38 4.78 7.65
N PRO A 98 -2.75 6.00 8.10
CA PRO A 98 -4.14 6.47 8.14
C PRO A 98 -4.64 7.02 6.78
N PHE A 99 -3.95 6.75 5.69
CA PHE A 99 -4.29 7.19 4.34
C PHE A 99 -4.27 6.03 3.35
N GLN A 100 -4.97 6.18 2.24
CA GLN A 100 -4.99 5.20 1.16
C GLN A 100 -3.75 5.29 0.29
N ILE A 101 -3.31 4.15 -0.22
CA ILE A 101 -2.18 4.07 -1.16
C ILE A 101 -2.68 3.56 -2.51
N ASN A 102 -2.40 4.29 -3.59
CA ASN A 102 -2.56 3.81 -4.95
C ASN A 102 -1.17 3.58 -5.56
N PRO A 103 -0.68 2.33 -5.58
CA PRO A 103 0.60 1.98 -6.19
C PRO A 103 0.51 2.03 -7.72
N HIS A 104 1.67 2.11 -8.38
CA HIS A 104 1.77 2.22 -9.85
C HIS A 104 0.97 3.39 -10.41
N TYR A 105 0.90 4.49 -9.66
CA TYR A 105 0.21 5.68 -10.12
C TYR A 105 0.87 6.23 -11.39
N THR A 106 0.06 6.63 -12.34
CA THR A 106 0.51 7.22 -13.61
C THR A 106 -0.45 8.32 -14.06
N ASP A 107 0.09 9.40 -14.65
CA ASP A 107 -0.67 10.43 -15.35
C ASP A 107 -0.89 10.09 -16.83
N PHE A 108 -0.45 8.91 -17.27
CA PHE A 108 -0.58 8.52 -18.67
C PHE A 108 -2.06 8.53 -19.09
N PHE A 109 -2.34 9.25 -20.11
CA PHE A 109 -3.63 9.35 -20.78
C PHE A 109 -3.45 9.06 -22.27
N ASP A 110 -4.18 8.08 -22.79
CA ASP A 110 -4.27 7.86 -24.22
C ASP A 110 -5.51 8.61 -24.76
N PRO A 111 -5.32 9.70 -25.56
CA PRO A 111 -6.45 10.48 -26.08
C PRO A 111 -7.34 9.70 -27.04
N LYS A 112 -6.90 8.53 -27.50
CA LYS A 112 -7.70 7.62 -28.33
C LYS A 112 -8.52 6.63 -27.51
N HIS A 113 -8.28 6.55 -26.21
CA HIS A 113 -9.00 5.67 -25.29
C HIS A 113 -10.04 6.49 -24.52
N GLY A 114 -11.32 6.23 -24.74
CA GLY A 114 -12.42 6.94 -24.09
C GLY A 114 -12.73 6.46 -22.66
N GLY A 115 -11.82 5.75 -22.00
CA GLY A 115 -11.98 5.26 -20.64
C GLY A 115 -11.50 6.25 -19.57
N GLU A 116 -11.85 5.98 -18.32
CA GLU A 116 -11.43 6.74 -17.15
C GLU A 116 -9.92 6.71 -16.95
N THR A 117 -9.38 7.86 -16.58
CA THR A 117 -7.99 7.99 -16.12
C THR A 117 -7.84 7.47 -14.68
N ARG A 118 -6.60 7.32 -14.24
CA ARG A 118 -6.32 7.03 -12.83
C ARG A 118 -6.82 8.16 -11.91
N ASP A 119 -6.66 9.40 -12.35
CA ASP A 119 -7.17 10.57 -11.64
C ASP A 119 -8.69 10.54 -11.44
N ASP A 120 -9.44 10.17 -12.47
CA ASP A 120 -10.90 10.14 -12.40
C ASP A 120 -11.37 9.14 -11.33
N ARG A 121 -10.81 7.92 -11.33
CA ARG A 121 -11.14 6.90 -10.33
C ARG A 121 -10.80 7.33 -8.90
N LEU A 122 -9.65 7.96 -8.69
CA LEU A 122 -9.27 8.43 -7.36
C LEU A 122 -10.10 9.64 -6.92
N LYS A 123 -10.51 10.51 -7.85
CA LYS A 123 -11.44 11.61 -7.58
C LYS A 123 -12.82 11.10 -7.16
N GLU A 124 -13.36 10.08 -7.82
CA GLU A 124 -14.60 9.43 -7.39
C GLU A 124 -14.51 8.90 -5.96
N TYR A 125 -13.40 8.22 -5.64
CA TYR A 125 -13.17 7.70 -4.29
C TYR A 125 -13.18 8.81 -3.23
N ILE A 126 -12.43 9.91 -3.43
CA ILE A 126 -12.36 11.01 -2.44
C ILE A 126 -13.65 11.82 -2.34
N MET A 127 -14.50 11.85 -3.37
CA MET A 127 -15.83 12.49 -3.29
C MET A 127 -16.72 11.81 -2.26
N LEU A 128 -16.64 10.48 -2.14
CA LEU A 128 -17.38 9.70 -1.14
C LEU A 128 -16.62 9.56 0.19
N ASN A 129 -15.32 9.85 0.20
CA ASN A 129 -14.45 9.78 1.37
C ASN A 129 -13.69 11.11 1.57
N PRO A 130 -14.39 12.22 1.86
CA PRO A 130 -13.83 13.57 1.74
C PRO A 130 -12.72 13.90 2.75
N THR A 131 -12.63 13.17 3.85
CA THR A 131 -11.57 13.31 4.86
C THR A 131 -10.33 12.49 4.56
N MET A 132 -10.44 11.50 3.66
CA MET A 132 -9.35 10.58 3.36
C MET A 132 -8.33 11.20 2.40
N TYR A 133 -7.06 11.00 2.68
CA TYR A 133 -6.00 11.21 1.72
C TYR A 133 -5.76 9.95 0.88
N VAL A 134 -5.39 10.13 -0.38
CA VAL A 134 -4.88 9.06 -1.24
C VAL A 134 -3.51 9.46 -1.77
N ALA A 135 -2.51 8.62 -1.49
CA ALA A 135 -1.15 8.78 -1.99
C ALA A 135 -0.95 7.94 -3.26
N GLY A 136 -0.89 8.59 -4.42
CA GLY A 136 -0.56 7.98 -5.70
C GLY A 136 0.95 7.86 -5.87
N ILE A 137 1.50 6.66 -5.69
CA ILE A 137 2.94 6.39 -5.69
C ILE A 137 3.38 5.94 -7.08
N ARG A 138 4.28 6.69 -7.70
CA ARG A 138 4.87 6.37 -9.01
C ARG A 138 5.98 5.34 -8.89
N GLU A 139 6.31 4.71 -10.01
CA GLU A 139 7.38 3.73 -10.10
C GLU A 139 8.71 4.27 -9.57
N ALA A 140 9.49 3.38 -8.97
CA ALA A 140 10.79 3.64 -8.37
C ALA A 140 10.78 4.63 -7.19
N THR A 141 9.61 4.89 -6.59
CA THR A 141 9.47 5.60 -5.32
C THR A 141 8.83 4.73 -4.27
N ALA A 142 9.06 5.05 -3.00
CA ALA A 142 8.42 4.39 -1.86
C ALA A 142 8.19 5.38 -0.72
N LEU A 143 7.23 5.05 0.16
CA LEU A 143 7.05 5.73 1.44
C LEU A 143 7.86 4.99 2.50
N SER A 144 8.67 5.71 3.28
CA SER A 144 9.35 5.21 4.47
C SER A 144 8.74 5.87 5.70
N LEU A 145 8.25 5.04 6.63
CA LEU A 145 7.77 5.47 7.93
C LEU A 145 8.70 4.92 9.01
N GLU A 146 9.52 5.78 9.57
CA GLU A 146 10.49 5.43 10.60
C GLU A 146 10.35 6.34 11.83
N GLN A 147 10.16 5.75 12.99
CA GLN A 147 10.01 6.48 14.26
C GLN A 147 8.95 7.59 14.19
N GLY A 148 7.84 7.33 13.48
CA GLY A 148 6.73 8.27 13.30
C GLY A 148 6.96 9.35 12.22
N ARG A 149 8.12 9.37 11.56
CA ARG A 149 8.43 10.28 10.45
C ARG A 149 8.15 9.61 9.11
N LEU A 150 7.28 10.20 8.33
CA LEU A 150 6.94 9.77 6.96
C LEU A 150 7.77 10.55 5.93
N THR A 151 8.44 9.85 5.04
CA THR A 151 9.23 10.44 3.94
C THR A 151 8.97 9.71 2.62
N LEU A 152 9.07 10.43 1.51
CA LEU A 152 9.11 9.86 0.17
C LEU A 152 10.58 9.58 -0.19
N ILE A 153 10.88 8.37 -0.61
CA ILE A 153 12.24 7.91 -0.96
C ILE A 153 12.27 7.27 -2.36
N GLY A 154 13.46 7.10 -2.90
CA GLY A 154 13.67 6.40 -4.18
C GLY A 154 14.36 7.25 -5.24
N ARG A 155 14.04 7.02 -6.51
CA ARG A 155 14.54 7.83 -7.62
C ARG A 155 13.81 9.17 -7.69
N PRO A 156 14.43 10.23 -8.25
CA PRO A 156 13.77 11.53 -8.42
C PRO A 156 12.46 11.39 -9.21
N ASN A 157 11.37 11.44 -8.52
CA ASN A 157 10.01 11.39 -9.04
C ASN A 157 9.07 12.02 -7.98
N LYS A 158 7.83 12.30 -8.35
CA LYS A 158 6.85 12.92 -7.46
C LYS A 158 5.75 11.95 -7.10
N MET A 159 5.27 12.03 -5.90
CA MET A 159 4.01 11.41 -5.45
C MET A 159 2.86 12.38 -5.68
N LYS A 160 1.71 11.90 -6.10
CA LYS A 160 0.50 12.73 -6.23
C LYS A 160 -0.48 12.44 -5.10
N VAL A 161 -0.95 13.49 -4.43
CA VAL A 161 -1.87 13.37 -3.29
C VAL A 161 -3.24 13.91 -3.68
N PHE A 162 -4.28 13.16 -3.31
CA PHE A 162 -5.68 13.47 -3.54
C PHE A 162 -6.40 13.65 -2.20
N ARG A 163 -7.28 14.65 -2.12
CA ARG A 163 -8.24 14.88 -1.03
C ARG A 163 -9.37 15.77 -1.54
N ALA A 164 -10.61 15.56 -1.11
CA ALA A 164 -11.78 16.31 -1.59
C ALA A 164 -11.70 17.82 -1.31
N THR A 165 -11.06 18.22 -0.20
CA THR A 165 -10.87 19.63 0.17
C THR A 165 -9.74 20.34 -0.58
N MET A 166 -8.94 19.61 -1.34
CA MET A 166 -7.89 20.17 -2.20
C MET A 166 -8.53 20.53 -3.54
N ALA A 167 -8.58 21.81 -3.87
CA ALA A 167 -9.12 22.31 -5.14
C ALA A 167 -8.43 21.70 -6.38
N ASN A 168 -7.15 21.31 -6.21
CA ASN A 168 -6.38 20.54 -7.17
C ASN A 168 -5.56 19.49 -6.44
N THR A 169 -5.37 18.34 -7.07
CA THR A 169 -4.38 17.35 -6.63
C THR A 169 -2.99 18.00 -6.55
N LYS A 170 -2.24 17.71 -5.50
CA LYS A 170 -0.91 18.28 -5.30
C LYS A 170 0.17 17.22 -5.45
N GLU A 171 1.28 17.60 -6.07
CA GLU A 171 2.46 16.76 -6.20
C GLU A 171 3.51 17.11 -5.16
N TYR A 172 4.20 16.08 -4.66
CA TYR A 172 5.25 16.16 -3.66
C TYR A 172 6.50 15.43 -4.15
N ALA A 173 7.64 16.10 -4.08
CA ALA A 173 8.96 15.55 -4.39
C ALA A 173 9.59 14.88 -3.16
N LEU A 174 10.79 14.30 -3.31
CA LEU A 174 11.45 13.55 -2.23
C LEU A 174 11.81 14.44 -1.02
N GLU A 175 12.07 15.72 -1.25
CA GLU A 175 12.45 16.72 -0.23
C GLU A 175 11.25 17.40 0.45
N ASP A 176 10.04 17.18 -0.05
CA ASP A 176 8.85 17.83 0.49
C ASP A 176 8.39 17.16 1.80
N ASP A 177 7.87 18.00 2.71
CA ASP A 177 7.22 17.50 3.93
C ASP A 177 5.85 16.90 3.60
N ILE A 178 5.71 15.61 3.89
CA ILE A 178 4.47 14.84 3.69
C ILE A 178 3.88 14.31 5.00
N GLN A 179 4.37 14.81 6.16
CA GLN A 179 3.93 14.36 7.48
C GLN A 179 2.43 14.59 7.73
N PHE A 180 1.81 15.55 7.05
CA PHE A 180 0.37 15.82 7.14
C PHE A 180 -0.50 14.61 6.74
N LEU A 181 0.02 13.66 5.96
CA LEU A 181 -0.69 12.43 5.61
C LEU A 181 -0.96 11.53 6.84
N MET A 182 -0.23 11.72 7.92
CA MET A 182 -0.35 10.96 9.16
C MET A 182 -1.38 11.53 10.16
N GLN A 183 -2.17 12.56 9.74
CA GLN A 183 -3.15 13.27 10.58
C GLN A 183 -4.57 12.75 10.37
#